data_b11f432d31ee4898dff588d9480c9e29
#
_entry.id   b11f432d31ee4898dff588d9480c9e29
#
_cell.length_a   1.000
_cell.length_b   1.000
_cell.length_c   1.000
_cell.angle_alpha   90.00
_cell.angle_beta   90.00
_cell.angle_gamma   90.00
#
_symmetry.space_group_name_H-M   'P 1'
#
loop_
_entity.id
_entity.type
_entity.pdbx_description
1 polymer ?
#
loop_
_entity_poly.entity_id
_entity_poly.type
_entity_poly.pdbx_seq_one_letter_code
_entity_poly.pdbx_strand_id
1 'polypeptide(L)'
;MSPLSHSKPLCRLVFSHTRSAFILFLLLALIGSACSAPDSRPVPILSPLPFHNPAGDPAPLRAPSAMEAMSRGIAAVTPPGAALQDVYYEFDSIDLTADAQAILRQNADWLKNNPKSRVEVEGHCDDLGSNEYNLALGAKRAQSAKDFLVNQGVAPERLVTISYGKEAPACFEPTDECRVKNRRARFVIFTELPTS
;
A
#
# COMPACT_ATOMS: atom_id res chain seq x y z
N MET A 1 -56.69 34.36 -6.80
CA MET A 1 -56.20 35.39 -7.70
C MET A 1 -54.87 34.94 -8.25
N SER A 2 -54.93 34.38 -9.45
CA SER A 2 -53.78 34.09 -10.34
C SER A 2 -53.47 35.33 -11.17
N PRO A 3 -52.52 35.32 -12.12
CA PRO A 3 -51.26 34.61 -12.40
C PRO A 3 -50.11 35.54 -12.85
N LEU A 4 -49.02 34.97 -13.42
CA LEU A 4 -48.23 35.39 -14.60
C LEU A 4 -46.74 35.06 -14.31
N SER A 5 -46.14 34.02 -14.90
CA SER A 5 -45.71 33.87 -16.30
C SER A 5 -44.67 34.88 -16.77
N HIS A 6 -43.50 34.41 -17.09
CA HIS A 6 -42.58 34.77 -18.20
C HIS A 6 -41.18 34.27 -17.87
N SER A 7 -40.62 33.45 -18.57
CA SER A 7 -40.23 33.18 -19.98
C SER A 7 -38.70 33.22 -20.09
N LYS A 8 -38.14 32.10 -20.58
CA LYS A 8 -36.73 31.95 -20.98
C LYS A 8 -36.39 32.86 -22.16
N PRO A 9 -35.12 33.16 -22.36
CA PRO A 9 -34.63 33.23 -23.71
C PRO A 9 -33.56 32.17 -24.00
N LEU A 10 -33.81 31.46 -25.06
CA LEU A 10 -32.85 30.72 -25.86
C LEU A 10 -31.79 31.69 -26.41
N CYS A 11 -30.53 31.38 -26.25
CA CYS A 11 -29.48 31.99 -27.04
C CYS A 11 -29.02 30.99 -28.10
N ARG A 12 -29.37 31.37 -29.34
CA ARG A 12 -29.07 30.64 -30.57
C ARG A 12 -27.58 30.68 -30.88
N LEU A 13 -27.11 29.49 -31.28
CA LEU A 13 -25.87 29.32 -32.04
C LEU A 13 -25.87 30.19 -33.30
N VAL A 14 -24.80 30.90 -33.49
CA VAL A 14 -24.43 31.46 -34.81
C VAL A 14 -23.28 30.66 -35.36
N PHE A 15 -23.61 29.84 -36.34
CA PHE A 15 -22.67 29.16 -37.20
C PHE A 15 -22.17 30.14 -38.25
N SER A 16 -20.92 30.48 -38.25
CA SER A 16 -20.30 31.22 -39.36
C SER A 16 -19.40 30.28 -40.15
N HIS A 17 -19.91 29.95 -41.33
CA HIS A 17 -19.13 29.35 -42.40
C HIS A 17 -18.22 30.42 -43.04
N THR A 18 -16.92 30.17 -43.08
CA THR A 18 -16.08 30.75 -44.12
C THR A 18 -15.39 29.64 -44.87
N ARG A 19 -15.89 29.43 -46.09
CA ARG A 19 -15.21 28.73 -47.15
C ARG A 19 -14.16 29.67 -47.74
N SER A 20 -12.94 29.20 -47.92
CA SER A 20 -12.02 29.58 -49.01
C SER A 20 -10.70 28.82 -48.72
N ALA A 21 -10.08 28.21 -49.54
CA ALA A 21 -9.84 28.09 -50.93
C ALA A 21 -8.68 27.12 -51.10
N PHE A 22 -8.86 26.23 -51.99
CA PHE A 22 -7.86 25.41 -52.64
C PHE A 22 -6.52 26.12 -52.87
N ILE A 23 -5.40 25.51 -52.52
CA ILE A 23 -4.18 25.55 -53.33
C ILE A 23 -3.51 24.18 -53.23
N LEU A 24 -3.55 23.59 -54.35
CA LEU A 24 -2.83 22.46 -54.88
C LEU A 24 -1.32 22.70 -54.81
N PHE A 25 -0.59 21.87 -54.06
CA PHE A 25 0.84 21.68 -54.31
C PHE A 25 1.16 20.20 -54.30
N LEU A 26 1.09 19.69 -55.52
CA LEU A 26 1.68 18.42 -55.96
C LEU A 26 3.18 18.68 -56.15
N LEU A 27 4.00 18.15 -55.24
CA LEU A 27 5.43 18.00 -55.51
C LEU A 27 5.88 16.62 -55.00
N LEU A 28 6.05 15.78 -56.00
CA LEU A 28 6.77 14.52 -55.91
C LEU A 28 8.14 14.75 -55.26
N ALA A 29 8.39 14.09 -54.14
CA ALA A 29 9.74 13.76 -53.71
C ALA A 29 9.77 12.29 -53.31
N LEU A 30 10.17 11.46 -54.25
CA LEU A 30 10.67 10.11 -54.01
C LEU A 30 11.89 10.21 -53.10
N ILE A 31 11.71 9.96 -51.84
CA ILE A 31 12.83 9.68 -50.92
C ILE A 31 12.62 8.26 -50.43
N GLY A 32 13.55 7.40 -50.89
CA GLY A 32 13.55 5.98 -50.60
C GLY A 32 13.45 5.70 -49.08
N SER A 33 12.46 4.92 -48.71
CA SER A 33 12.41 4.26 -47.41
C SER A 33 13.52 3.22 -47.36
N ALA A 34 14.68 3.62 -46.87
CA ALA A 34 15.66 2.67 -46.38
C ALA A 34 15.05 2.07 -45.10
N CYS A 35 14.49 0.87 -45.22
CA CYS A 35 14.24 0.01 -44.08
C CYS A 35 15.60 -0.31 -43.43
N SER A 36 16.02 0.50 -42.46
CA SER A 36 17.08 0.10 -41.56
C SER A 36 16.49 -0.98 -40.64
N ALA A 37 16.93 -2.20 -40.88
CA ALA A 37 16.70 -3.28 -39.93
C ALA A 37 17.22 -2.85 -38.55
N PRO A 38 16.50 -3.15 -37.43
CA PRO A 38 17.02 -2.87 -36.10
C PRO A 38 18.33 -3.66 -35.94
N ASP A 39 19.40 -2.92 -35.67
CA ASP A 39 20.73 -3.44 -35.36
C ASP A 39 20.61 -4.35 -34.14
N SER A 40 20.57 -5.65 -34.35
CA SER A 40 20.58 -6.65 -33.30
C SER A 40 21.99 -6.81 -32.75
N ARG A 41 22.51 -5.73 -32.16
CA ARG A 41 23.66 -5.85 -31.27
C ARG A 41 23.25 -6.66 -30.07
N PRO A 42 23.97 -7.74 -29.72
CA PRO A 42 23.72 -8.43 -28.48
C PRO A 42 23.92 -7.42 -27.36
N VAL A 43 22.85 -7.16 -26.60
CA VAL A 43 22.94 -6.40 -25.35
C VAL A 43 24.00 -7.11 -24.50
N PRO A 44 25.07 -6.43 -24.08
CA PRO A 44 26.00 -7.05 -23.16
C PRO A 44 25.17 -7.48 -21.95
N ILE A 45 25.18 -8.80 -21.67
CA ILE A 45 24.66 -9.33 -20.43
C ILE A 45 25.50 -8.64 -19.36
N LEU A 46 24.93 -7.58 -18.74
CA LEU A 46 25.53 -7.04 -17.53
C LEU A 46 25.56 -8.22 -16.55
N SER A 47 26.76 -8.71 -16.32
CA SER A 47 27.00 -9.61 -15.21
C SER A 47 26.34 -8.98 -13.97
N PRO A 48 25.61 -9.73 -13.14
CA PRO A 48 25.07 -9.20 -11.91
C PRO A 48 26.22 -8.50 -11.20
N LEU A 49 26.09 -7.20 -10.98
CA LEU A 49 27.05 -6.49 -10.14
C LEU A 49 27.15 -7.27 -8.84
N PRO A 50 28.36 -7.64 -8.40
CA PRO A 50 28.48 -8.25 -7.10
C PRO A 50 27.80 -7.28 -6.13
N PHE A 51 26.82 -7.76 -5.38
CA PHE A 51 26.23 -7.02 -4.28
C PHE A 51 27.40 -6.62 -3.37
N HIS A 52 27.93 -5.44 -3.62
CA HIS A 52 28.91 -4.85 -2.75
C HIS A 52 28.10 -4.38 -1.54
N ASN A 53 28.05 -5.23 -0.54
CA ASN A 53 27.65 -4.83 0.78
C ASN A 53 28.78 -3.91 1.28
N PRO A 54 28.60 -2.57 1.31
CA PRO A 54 29.64 -1.73 1.89
C PRO A 54 29.76 -2.15 3.35
N ALA A 55 30.87 -2.81 3.66
CA ALA A 55 31.22 -3.13 5.03
C ALA A 55 31.31 -1.82 5.80
N GLY A 56 30.34 -1.54 6.65
CA GLY A 56 30.48 -0.46 7.60
C GLY A 56 29.24 0.19 8.17
N ASP A 57 28.10 0.19 7.48
CA ASP A 57 26.90 0.68 8.14
C ASP A 57 26.30 -0.45 9.01
N PRO A 58 26.16 -0.26 10.33
CA PRO A 58 25.40 -1.15 11.14
C PRO A 58 24.00 -1.19 10.55
N ALA A 59 23.58 -2.36 10.05
CA ALA A 59 22.21 -2.56 9.60
C ALA A 59 21.30 -1.94 10.67
N PRO A 60 20.32 -1.12 10.29
CA PRO A 60 19.40 -0.55 11.25
C PRO A 60 18.89 -1.72 12.09
N LEU A 61 19.01 -1.63 13.41
CA LEU A 61 18.64 -2.67 14.35
C LEU A 61 17.17 -3.05 14.06
N ARG A 62 17.02 -4.06 13.21
CA ARG A 62 15.72 -4.63 12.92
C ARG A 62 15.18 -5.18 14.24
N ALA A 63 14.11 -4.62 14.74
CA ALA A 63 13.44 -5.22 15.87
C ALA A 63 13.15 -6.70 15.56
N PRO A 64 13.38 -7.62 16.50
CA PRO A 64 13.15 -9.04 16.26
C PRO A 64 11.68 -9.25 15.90
N SER A 65 11.42 -10.14 14.95
CA SER A 65 10.06 -10.59 14.66
C SER A 65 9.45 -11.27 15.89
N ALA A 66 8.10 -11.38 15.93
CA ALA A 66 7.40 -12.07 17.02
C ALA A 66 8.00 -13.47 17.27
N MET A 67 8.31 -14.19 16.20
CA MET A 67 8.93 -15.53 16.29
C MET A 67 10.35 -15.47 16.84
N GLU A 68 11.14 -14.48 16.47
CA GLU A 68 12.50 -14.27 16.93
C GLU A 68 12.53 -13.77 18.39
N ALA A 69 11.54 -12.96 18.78
CA ALA A 69 11.32 -12.55 20.16
C ALA A 69 10.92 -13.73 21.05
N MET A 70 10.05 -14.62 20.57
CA MET A 70 9.69 -15.86 21.28
C MET A 70 10.90 -16.79 21.47
N SER A 71 11.75 -16.92 20.46
CA SER A 71 12.97 -17.74 20.55
C SER A 71 13.98 -17.20 21.56
N ARG A 72 13.97 -15.91 21.84
CA ARG A 72 14.81 -15.24 22.85
C ARG A 72 14.17 -15.15 24.22
N GLY A 73 12.98 -15.75 24.41
CA GLY A 73 12.25 -15.68 25.67
C GLY A 73 11.61 -14.30 25.95
N ILE A 74 11.60 -13.42 24.96
CA ILE A 74 10.85 -12.16 25.03
C ILE A 74 9.41 -12.53 24.70
N ALA A 75 8.55 -12.64 25.71
CA ALA A 75 7.15 -12.94 25.50
C ALA A 75 6.51 -11.83 24.66
N ALA A 76 5.89 -12.21 23.53
CA ALA A 76 4.92 -11.36 22.87
C ALA A 76 3.74 -11.24 23.84
N VAL A 77 3.75 -10.20 24.65
CA VAL A 77 2.65 -9.93 25.58
C VAL A 77 1.72 -8.97 24.86
N THR A 78 0.76 -9.54 24.11
CA THR A 78 -0.49 -8.77 23.94
C THR A 78 -1.20 -8.86 25.27
N PRO A 79 -1.21 -7.79 26.10
CA PRO A 79 -1.89 -7.86 27.39
C PRO A 79 -3.36 -8.22 27.15
N PRO A 80 -3.99 -9.04 27.99
CA PRO A 80 -5.42 -9.23 27.93
C PRO A 80 -6.09 -7.85 28.06
N GLY A 81 -6.84 -7.44 27.03
CA GLY A 81 -7.41 -6.10 26.94
C GLY A 81 -6.50 -5.04 26.31
N ALA A 82 -5.44 -5.43 25.61
CA ALA A 82 -4.69 -4.49 24.77
C ALA A 82 -5.64 -3.83 23.78
N ALA A 83 -5.67 -2.50 23.85
CA ALA A 83 -6.62 -1.69 23.10
C ALA A 83 -6.31 -1.57 21.61
N LEU A 84 -5.27 -2.26 21.10
CA LEU A 84 -4.95 -2.24 19.67
C LEU A 84 -5.89 -3.18 18.92
N GLN A 85 -6.63 -2.58 18.02
CA GLN A 85 -7.60 -3.28 17.18
C GLN A 85 -7.05 -3.49 15.79
N ASP A 86 -7.38 -4.64 15.20
CA ASP A 86 -7.07 -4.93 13.80
C ASP A 86 -7.82 -3.98 12.87
N VAL A 87 -7.21 -3.66 11.73
CA VAL A 87 -7.85 -2.89 10.65
C VAL A 87 -8.00 -3.74 9.42
N TYR A 88 -9.10 -3.55 8.71
CA TYR A 88 -9.50 -4.38 7.58
C TYR A 88 -9.41 -3.60 6.27
N TYR A 89 -9.15 -4.35 5.19
CA TYR A 89 -8.96 -3.81 3.85
C TYR A 89 -9.99 -4.41 2.87
N GLU A 90 -10.34 -3.62 1.88
CA GLU A 90 -11.09 -4.10 0.74
C GLU A 90 -10.29 -5.11 -0.10
N PHE A 91 -11.00 -5.82 -0.98
CA PHE A 91 -10.36 -6.77 -1.89
C PHE A 91 -9.30 -6.03 -2.74
N ASP A 92 -8.13 -6.62 -2.84
CA ASP A 92 -6.99 -6.13 -3.62
C ASP A 92 -6.60 -4.66 -3.35
N SER A 93 -6.89 -4.15 -2.14
CA SER A 93 -6.62 -2.77 -1.75
C SER A 93 -5.66 -2.67 -0.57
N ILE A 94 -4.98 -1.53 -0.52
CA ILE A 94 -4.13 -1.07 0.58
C ILE A 94 -4.69 0.21 1.22
N ASP A 95 -5.80 0.71 0.69
CA ASP A 95 -6.40 1.95 1.12
C ASP A 95 -7.09 1.77 2.47
N LEU A 96 -6.87 2.73 3.35
CA LEU A 96 -7.49 2.78 4.66
C LEU A 96 -8.87 3.44 4.57
N THR A 97 -9.91 2.66 4.82
CA THR A 97 -11.28 3.17 4.92
C THR A 97 -11.42 4.16 6.08
N ALA A 98 -12.50 4.92 6.12
CA ALA A 98 -12.77 5.86 7.23
C ALA A 98 -12.81 5.14 8.59
N ASP A 99 -13.37 3.93 8.64
CA ASP A 99 -13.43 3.10 9.85
C ASP A 99 -12.05 2.60 10.25
N ALA A 100 -11.23 2.12 9.29
CA ALA A 100 -9.86 1.73 9.54
C ALA A 100 -9.03 2.90 10.09
N GLN A 101 -9.19 4.09 9.52
CA GLN A 101 -8.53 5.30 10.01
C GLN A 101 -8.99 5.70 11.43
N ALA A 102 -10.28 5.53 11.76
CA ALA A 102 -10.78 5.79 13.10
C ALA A 102 -10.17 4.84 14.13
N ILE A 103 -10.08 3.55 13.80
CA ILE A 103 -9.41 2.53 14.62
C ILE A 103 -7.92 2.88 14.80
N LEU A 104 -7.23 3.23 13.72
CA LEU A 104 -5.81 3.58 13.78
C LEU A 104 -5.53 4.82 14.62
N ARG A 105 -6.45 5.81 14.67
CA ARG A 105 -6.33 6.95 15.61
C ARG A 105 -6.39 6.48 17.05
N GLN A 106 -7.33 5.58 17.39
CA GLN A 106 -7.43 5.02 18.74
C GLN A 106 -6.16 4.22 19.09
N ASN A 107 -5.65 3.41 18.16
CA ASN A 107 -4.40 2.68 18.33
C ASN A 107 -3.22 3.65 18.58
N ALA A 108 -3.14 4.74 17.80
CA ALA A 108 -2.10 5.76 17.97
C ALA A 108 -2.18 6.44 19.33
N ASP A 109 -3.38 6.76 19.81
CA ASP A 109 -3.56 7.37 21.13
C ASP A 109 -3.13 6.43 22.25
N TRP A 110 -3.47 5.15 22.13
CA TRP A 110 -2.99 4.14 23.08
C TRP A 110 -1.44 4.07 23.08
N LEU A 111 -0.82 4.05 21.89
CA LEU A 111 0.63 3.98 21.75
C LEU A 111 1.34 5.21 22.32
N LYS A 112 0.77 6.40 22.17
CA LYS A 112 1.30 7.64 22.78
C LYS A 112 1.26 7.58 24.31
N ASN A 113 0.22 6.98 24.86
CA ASN A 113 0.07 6.78 26.31
C ASN A 113 0.94 5.62 26.86
N ASN A 114 1.47 4.76 25.97
CA ASN A 114 2.31 3.62 26.33
C ASN A 114 3.69 3.70 25.62
N PRO A 115 4.56 4.65 25.97
CA PRO A 115 5.77 4.97 25.20
C PRO A 115 6.80 3.84 25.16
N LYS A 116 6.78 2.90 26.12
CA LYS A 116 7.69 1.74 26.16
C LYS A 116 7.24 0.57 25.28
N SER A 117 6.01 0.59 24.77
CA SER A 117 5.48 -0.47 23.93
C SER A 117 6.03 -0.34 22.52
N ARG A 118 6.46 -1.47 21.95
CA ARG A 118 6.80 -1.64 20.52
C ARG A 118 5.71 -2.47 19.88
N VAL A 119 5.51 -2.29 18.59
CA VAL A 119 4.45 -2.98 17.85
C VAL A 119 4.99 -3.54 16.55
N GLU A 120 4.68 -4.79 16.31
CA GLU A 120 4.78 -5.42 15.00
C GLU A 120 3.43 -5.26 14.29
N VAL A 121 3.45 -4.68 13.12
CA VAL A 121 2.29 -4.52 12.25
C VAL A 121 2.34 -5.64 11.21
N GLU A 122 1.45 -6.61 11.38
CA GLU A 122 1.38 -7.80 10.54
C GLU A 122 0.38 -7.57 9.40
N GLY A 123 0.82 -7.78 8.16
CA GLY A 123 -0.05 -7.68 6.99
C GLY A 123 -0.53 -9.04 6.51
N HIS A 124 -1.84 -9.19 6.38
CA HIS A 124 -2.51 -10.43 5.99
C HIS A 124 -3.38 -10.23 4.77
N CYS A 125 -3.59 -11.32 4.03
CA CYS A 125 -4.42 -11.39 2.85
C CYS A 125 -5.39 -12.58 2.94
N ASP A 126 -6.37 -12.58 2.05
CA ASP A 126 -7.23 -13.73 1.84
C ASP A 126 -6.54 -14.85 1.04
N ASP A 127 -7.27 -15.92 0.75
CA ASP A 127 -6.77 -17.11 0.07
C ASP A 127 -6.60 -16.96 -1.45
N LEU A 128 -7.04 -15.85 -2.04
CA LEU A 128 -7.01 -15.62 -3.49
C LEU A 128 -5.63 -15.15 -3.96
N GLY A 129 -5.21 -15.61 -5.14
CA GLY A 129 -3.93 -15.23 -5.75
C GLY A 129 -2.73 -16.09 -5.33
N SER A 130 -1.54 -15.77 -5.86
CA SER A 130 -0.29 -16.50 -5.52
C SER A 130 0.26 -16.09 -4.16
N ASN A 131 1.15 -16.91 -3.59
CA ASN A 131 1.82 -16.61 -2.33
C ASN A 131 2.68 -15.35 -2.43
N GLU A 132 3.44 -15.22 -3.52
CA GLU A 132 4.34 -14.09 -3.76
C GLU A 132 3.55 -12.78 -3.85
N TYR A 133 2.43 -12.80 -4.57
CA TYR A 133 1.54 -11.66 -4.68
C TYR A 133 1.01 -11.24 -3.32
N ASN A 134 0.48 -12.20 -2.55
CA ASN A 134 -0.09 -11.95 -1.23
C ASN A 134 0.95 -11.49 -0.21
N LEU A 135 2.19 -12.00 -0.27
CA LEU A 135 3.29 -11.48 0.55
C LEU A 135 3.57 -10.02 0.24
N ALA A 136 3.61 -9.65 -1.03
CA ALA A 136 3.82 -8.25 -1.43
C ALA A 136 2.64 -7.35 -1.03
N LEU A 137 1.39 -7.81 -1.20
CA LEU A 137 0.18 -7.08 -0.82
C LEU A 137 0.10 -6.90 0.71
N GLY A 138 0.38 -7.96 1.47
CA GLY A 138 0.42 -7.91 2.92
C GLY A 138 1.47 -6.92 3.43
N ALA A 139 2.68 -6.89 2.83
CA ALA A 139 3.70 -5.92 3.18
C ALA A 139 3.25 -4.47 2.96
N LYS A 140 2.55 -4.20 1.86
CA LYS A 140 2.00 -2.88 1.56
C LYS A 140 0.89 -2.49 2.55
N ARG A 141 0.03 -3.43 2.96
CA ARG A 141 -1.00 -3.20 3.99
C ARG A 141 -0.40 -2.85 5.34
N ALA A 142 0.59 -3.63 5.79
CA ALA A 142 1.31 -3.34 7.02
C ALA A 142 2.00 -1.97 6.97
N GLN A 143 2.61 -1.64 5.82
CA GLN A 143 3.26 -0.34 5.63
C GLN A 143 2.26 0.82 5.65
N SER A 144 1.11 0.70 4.97
CA SER A 144 0.04 1.70 4.96
C SER A 144 -0.47 2.00 6.38
N ALA A 145 -0.70 0.96 7.19
CA ALA A 145 -1.10 1.12 8.58
C ALA A 145 0.00 1.78 9.43
N LYS A 146 1.27 1.37 9.27
CA LYS A 146 2.41 2.00 9.94
C LYS A 146 2.54 3.48 9.59
N ASP A 147 2.47 3.83 8.30
CA ASP A 147 2.62 5.21 7.85
C ASP A 147 1.52 6.10 8.43
N PHE A 148 0.30 5.58 8.54
CA PHE A 148 -0.78 6.29 9.20
C PHE A 148 -0.47 6.52 10.68
N LEU A 149 -0.01 5.51 11.43
CA LEU A 149 0.36 5.65 12.84
C LEU A 149 1.50 6.66 13.04
N VAL A 150 2.50 6.66 12.17
CA VAL A 150 3.61 7.64 12.18
C VAL A 150 3.07 9.06 11.96
N ASN A 151 2.16 9.23 11.00
CA ASN A 151 1.50 10.52 10.75
C ASN A 151 0.62 10.98 11.93
N GLN A 152 0.17 10.06 12.80
CA GLN A 152 -0.50 10.38 14.06
C GLN A 152 0.47 10.66 15.22
N GLY A 153 1.80 10.68 14.96
CA GLY A 153 2.83 11.02 15.95
C GLY A 153 3.41 9.83 16.73
N VAL A 154 3.19 8.60 16.27
CA VAL A 154 3.89 7.43 16.83
C VAL A 154 5.30 7.36 16.24
N ALA A 155 6.31 7.20 17.09
CA ALA A 155 7.71 7.14 16.67
C ALA A 155 7.96 5.91 15.78
N PRO A 156 8.54 6.08 14.56
CA PRO A 156 8.66 5.02 13.56
C PRO A 156 9.53 3.85 14.01
N GLU A 157 10.50 4.07 14.90
CA GLU A 157 11.38 3.05 15.47
C GLU A 157 10.65 2.08 16.42
N ARG A 158 9.45 2.44 16.84
CA ARG A 158 8.58 1.59 17.66
C ARG A 158 7.72 0.64 16.82
N LEU A 159 7.69 0.83 15.50
CA LEU A 159 6.80 0.13 14.60
C LEU A 159 7.62 -0.69 13.59
N VAL A 160 7.43 -1.99 13.62
CA VAL A 160 8.04 -2.92 12.66
C VAL A 160 6.92 -3.51 11.80
N THR A 161 7.17 -3.68 10.51
CA THR A 161 6.21 -4.32 9.61
C THR A 161 6.69 -5.70 9.20
N ILE A 162 5.75 -6.64 9.14
CA ILE A 162 5.96 -7.98 8.59
C ILE A 162 4.77 -8.37 7.73
N SER A 163 4.99 -9.18 6.72
CA SER A 163 3.90 -9.76 5.92
C SER A 163 3.86 -11.26 6.13
N TYR A 164 2.68 -11.75 6.40
CA TYR A 164 2.35 -13.17 6.35
C TYR A 164 1.59 -13.54 5.07
N GLY A 165 1.22 -12.54 4.25
CA GLY A 165 0.40 -12.80 3.07
C GLY A 165 -0.83 -13.61 3.43
N LYS A 166 -1.04 -14.75 2.78
CA LYS A 166 -2.11 -15.69 3.08
C LYS A 166 -1.72 -16.88 3.97
N GLU A 167 -0.48 -16.90 4.47
CA GLU A 167 0.08 -18.03 5.21
C GLU A 167 -0.43 -18.15 6.66
N ALA A 168 -0.96 -17.05 7.23
CA ALA A 168 -1.46 -17.01 8.59
C ALA A 168 -2.91 -16.46 8.66
N PRO A 169 -3.89 -17.22 8.15
CA PRO A 169 -5.28 -16.80 8.13
C PRO A 169 -5.88 -16.77 9.54
N ALA A 170 -6.78 -15.81 9.79
CA ALA A 170 -7.62 -15.79 11.00
C ALA A 170 -8.85 -16.68 10.85
N CYS A 171 -9.27 -16.93 9.61
CA CYS A 171 -10.42 -17.70 9.25
C CYS A 171 -10.07 -18.63 8.07
N PHE A 172 -10.42 -19.90 8.17
CA PHE A 172 -9.95 -20.97 7.26
C PHE A 172 -10.98 -21.40 6.21
N GLU A 173 -12.21 -20.93 6.32
CA GLU A 173 -13.27 -21.33 5.40
C GLU A 173 -13.17 -20.54 4.10
N PRO A 174 -13.45 -21.17 2.93
CA PRO A 174 -13.35 -20.50 1.63
C PRO A 174 -14.62 -19.68 1.33
N THR A 175 -15.07 -18.87 2.31
CA THR A 175 -16.23 -17.99 2.19
C THR A 175 -15.83 -16.53 2.10
N ASP A 176 -16.69 -15.69 1.55
CA ASP A 176 -16.39 -14.26 1.43
C ASP A 176 -16.32 -13.58 2.80
N GLU A 177 -17.12 -14.02 3.77
CA GLU A 177 -17.08 -13.54 5.15
C GLU A 177 -15.73 -13.85 5.81
N CYS A 178 -15.16 -15.02 5.50
CA CYS A 178 -13.87 -15.44 6.01
C CYS A 178 -12.74 -14.64 5.34
N ARG A 179 -12.84 -14.40 4.03
CA ARG A 179 -11.87 -13.56 3.29
C ARG A 179 -11.81 -12.15 3.82
N VAL A 180 -12.96 -11.55 4.15
CA VAL A 180 -13.03 -10.22 4.79
C VAL A 180 -12.21 -10.18 6.08
N LYS A 181 -12.33 -11.22 6.93
CA LYS A 181 -11.58 -11.31 8.20
C LYS A 181 -10.08 -11.50 7.99
N ASN A 182 -9.68 -12.09 6.87
CA ASN A 182 -8.29 -12.33 6.55
C ASN A 182 -7.58 -11.09 5.97
N ARG A 183 -8.31 -10.22 5.26
CA ARG A 183 -7.76 -8.99 4.71
C ARG A 183 -7.57 -7.92 5.80
N ARG A 184 -6.50 -8.05 6.60
CA ARG A 184 -6.29 -7.19 7.77
C ARG A 184 -4.83 -6.78 7.97
N ALA A 185 -4.63 -5.72 8.72
CA ALA A 185 -3.40 -5.50 9.46
C ALA A 185 -3.66 -5.74 10.94
N ARG A 186 -2.85 -6.59 11.55
CA ARG A 186 -2.88 -6.96 12.96
C ARG A 186 -1.74 -6.29 13.70
N PHE A 187 -1.94 -5.98 14.98
CA PHE A 187 -0.96 -5.29 15.81
C PHE A 187 -0.55 -6.17 16.99
N VAL A 188 0.71 -6.58 17.03
CA VAL A 188 1.28 -7.37 18.12
C VAL A 188 2.16 -6.46 18.97
N ILE A 189 1.85 -6.38 20.26
CA ILE A 189 2.57 -5.53 21.21
C ILE A 189 3.71 -6.32 21.83
N PHE A 190 4.89 -5.68 21.87
CA PHE A 190 6.03 -6.14 22.64
C PHE A 190 6.30 -5.15 23.77
N THR A 191 6.31 -5.64 24.99
CA THR A 191 6.76 -4.86 26.13
C THR A 191 8.16 -5.34 26.46
N GLU A 192 9.14 -4.45 26.52
CA GLU A 192 10.46 -4.81 27.02
C GLU A 192 10.32 -5.22 28.48
N LEU A 193 10.73 -6.43 28.80
CA LEU A 193 10.83 -6.85 30.18
C LEU A 193 11.84 -5.92 30.89
N PRO A 194 11.55 -5.49 32.14
CA PRO A 194 12.51 -4.71 32.88
C PRO A 194 13.81 -5.50 32.99
N THR A 195 14.90 -4.94 32.47
CA THR A 195 16.24 -5.47 32.68
C THR A 195 16.54 -5.39 34.17
N SER A 196 16.59 -6.55 34.81
CA SER A 196 17.00 -6.70 36.22
C SER A 196 18.47 -6.36 36.41
#